data_6bf06c840c0c3a32a09420e1be7948ed
#
_entry.id   6bf06c840c0c3a32a09420e1be7948ed
#
_cell.length_a   1.000
_cell.length_b   1.000
_cell.length_c   1.000
_cell.angle_alpha   90.00
_cell.angle_beta   90.00
_cell.angle_gamma   90.00
#
_symmetry.space_group_name_H-M   'P 1'
#
loop_
_entity.id
_entity.type
_entity.pdbx_description
1 polymer ?
#
loop_
_entity_poly.entity_id
_entity_poly.type
_entity_poly.pdbx_seq_one_letter_code
_entity_poly.pdbx_strand_id
1 'polypeptide(L)'
;VLSESCLAMTKAAFALAKEKGVAISFDPNIRRKLWRGQDYAPLIRELTLQSEIVLLGLDEAAALFGLRDPDAIFDLLFRDGCAQYVAIKDGGNGAWVADKTTREKLPPYPCKPIEPIGAGDGFNAGFLAGILQGRDVVTAGRMGAICGALATQTPGDVEGYPDAAQ
;
A
#
# COMPACT_ATOMS: atom_id res chain seq x y z
N VAL A 1 -15.56 0.26 3.79
CA VAL A 1 -15.85 0.26 5.25
C VAL A 1 -16.75 1.43 5.69
N LEU A 2 -17.14 2.31 4.76
CA LEU A 2 -17.93 3.54 5.06
C LEU A 2 -19.43 3.28 5.22
N SER A 3 -19.90 2.05 5.09
CA SER A 3 -21.26 1.62 5.39
C SER A 3 -21.24 0.30 6.15
N GLU A 4 -22.30 -0.01 6.88
CA GLU A 4 -22.42 -1.26 7.65
C GLU A 4 -22.29 -2.50 6.73
N SER A 5 -22.91 -2.46 5.54
CA SER A 5 -22.85 -3.57 4.58
C SER A 5 -21.43 -3.76 4.00
N CYS A 6 -20.74 -2.67 3.65
CA CYS A 6 -19.35 -2.74 3.18
C CYS A 6 -18.42 -3.24 4.28
N LEU A 7 -18.62 -2.80 5.52
CA LEU A 7 -17.85 -3.29 6.67
C LEU A 7 -18.08 -4.79 6.90
N ALA A 8 -19.34 -5.23 6.89
CA ALA A 8 -19.67 -6.65 7.05
C ALA A 8 -19.02 -7.50 5.94
N MET A 9 -19.09 -7.04 4.68
CA MET A 9 -18.45 -7.71 3.55
C MET A 9 -16.93 -7.78 3.71
N THR A 10 -16.29 -6.67 4.10
CA THR A 10 -14.84 -6.63 4.33
C THR A 10 -14.42 -7.62 5.41
N LYS A 11 -15.10 -7.62 6.55
CA LYS A 11 -14.82 -8.56 7.64
C LYS A 11 -15.02 -10.03 7.21
N ALA A 12 -16.07 -10.32 6.46
CA ALA A 12 -16.31 -11.67 5.92
C ALA A 12 -15.21 -12.09 4.94
N ALA A 13 -14.74 -11.18 4.06
CA ALA A 13 -13.64 -11.45 3.15
C ALA A 13 -12.33 -11.74 3.89
N PHE A 14 -11.99 -10.96 4.91
CA PHE A 14 -10.82 -11.20 5.77
C PHE A 14 -10.90 -12.56 6.47
N ALA A 15 -12.06 -12.89 7.05
CA ALA A 15 -12.27 -14.17 7.71
C ALA A 15 -12.11 -15.35 6.74
N LEU A 16 -12.70 -15.24 5.54
CA LEU A 16 -12.59 -16.27 4.51
C LEU A 16 -11.15 -16.42 4.00
N ALA A 17 -10.45 -15.33 3.76
CA ALA A 17 -9.04 -15.37 3.35
C ALA A 17 -8.18 -16.11 4.38
N LYS A 18 -8.36 -15.80 5.67
CA LYS A 18 -7.66 -16.51 6.76
C LYS A 18 -8.01 -17.99 6.81
N GLU A 19 -9.31 -18.34 6.67
CA GLU A 19 -9.75 -19.75 6.63
C GLU A 19 -9.11 -20.53 5.49
N LYS A 20 -8.94 -19.88 4.33
CA LYS A 20 -8.37 -20.50 3.12
C LYS A 20 -6.85 -20.37 3.01
N GLY A 21 -6.17 -19.72 3.96
CA GLY A 21 -4.74 -19.48 3.89
C GLY A 21 -4.33 -18.57 2.72
N VAL A 22 -5.20 -17.64 2.33
CA VAL A 22 -4.94 -16.67 1.26
C VAL A 22 -4.42 -15.37 1.87
N ALA A 23 -3.28 -14.88 1.36
CA ALA A 23 -2.70 -13.64 1.82
C ALA A 23 -3.59 -12.44 1.47
N ILE A 24 -3.70 -11.50 2.43
CA ILE A 24 -4.47 -10.27 2.29
C ILE A 24 -3.52 -9.14 1.96
N SER A 25 -3.76 -8.46 0.84
CA SER A 25 -3.14 -7.17 0.53
C SER A 25 -4.10 -6.04 0.89
N PHE A 26 -3.61 -5.04 1.61
CA PHE A 26 -4.43 -3.93 2.09
C PHE A 26 -3.74 -2.58 1.89
N ASP A 27 -4.45 -1.67 1.20
CA ASP A 27 -4.14 -0.24 1.12
C ASP A 27 -5.22 0.53 1.88
N PRO A 28 -4.88 1.22 2.98
CA PRO A 28 -5.82 2.02 3.76
C PRO A 28 -6.56 3.08 2.94
N ASN A 29 -5.89 3.70 2.00
CA ASN A 29 -6.40 4.70 1.07
C ASN A 29 -7.34 5.71 1.75
N ILE A 30 -6.83 6.40 2.78
CA ILE A 30 -7.61 7.22 3.70
C ILE A 30 -8.21 8.43 2.99
N ARG A 31 -9.54 8.56 3.02
CA ARG A 31 -10.31 9.68 2.49
C ARG A 31 -11.15 10.31 3.60
N ARG A 32 -10.53 11.09 4.52
CA ARG A 32 -11.20 11.70 5.68
C ARG A 32 -12.47 12.50 5.33
N LYS A 33 -12.50 13.12 4.14
CA LYS A 33 -13.69 13.83 3.64
C LYS A 33 -14.93 12.92 3.55
N LEU A 34 -14.76 11.63 3.36
CA LEU A 34 -15.84 10.65 3.28
C LEU A 34 -16.31 10.15 4.64
N TRP A 35 -15.58 10.46 5.71
CA TRP A 35 -15.87 9.95 7.06
C TRP A 35 -17.08 10.58 7.73
N ARG A 36 -17.56 11.74 7.22
CA ARG A 36 -18.78 12.40 7.68
C ARG A 36 -18.86 12.58 9.21
N GLY A 37 -17.73 12.88 9.87
CA GLY A 37 -17.65 13.09 11.30
C GLY A 37 -17.48 11.80 12.14
N GLN A 38 -17.47 10.63 11.52
CA GLN A 38 -17.13 9.37 12.20
C GLN A 38 -15.63 9.15 12.16
N ASP A 39 -15.08 8.50 13.19
CA ASP A 39 -13.66 8.12 13.21
C ASP A 39 -13.50 6.63 12.82
N TYR A 40 -13.03 6.40 11.60
CA TYR A 40 -12.75 5.05 11.11
C TYR A 40 -11.29 4.62 11.33
N ALA A 41 -10.43 5.47 11.91
CA ALA A 41 -9.02 5.14 12.10
C ALA A 41 -8.80 3.85 12.91
N PRO A 42 -9.51 3.59 14.02
CA PRO A 42 -9.33 2.34 14.78
C PRO A 42 -9.63 1.10 13.95
N LEU A 43 -10.70 1.14 13.16
CA LEU A 43 -11.09 0.03 12.30
C LEU A 43 -10.06 -0.20 11.17
N ILE A 44 -9.66 0.87 10.49
CA ILE A 44 -8.68 0.79 9.40
C ILE A 44 -7.34 0.28 9.95
N ARG A 45 -6.91 0.74 11.13
CA ARG A 45 -5.74 0.23 11.84
C ARG A 45 -5.84 -1.28 12.11
N GLU A 46 -7.00 -1.75 12.60
CA GLU A 46 -7.25 -3.17 12.84
C GLU A 46 -7.09 -3.99 11.54
N LEU A 47 -7.69 -3.56 10.43
CA LEU A 47 -7.58 -4.23 9.13
C LEU A 47 -6.13 -4.21 8.61
N THR A 48 -5.42 -3.09 8.78
CA THR A 48 -4.00 -2.99 8.40
C THR A 48 -3.14 -4.02 9.14
N LEU A 49 -3.33 -4.16 10.46
CA LEU A 49 -2.59 -5.12 11.28
C LEU A 49 -2.94 -6.58 10.97
N GLN A 50 -4.09 -6.83 10.35
CA GLN A 50 -4.51 -8.19 9.97
C GLN A 50 -4.04 -8.60 8.56
N SER A 51 -3.31 -7.75 7.84
CA SER A 51 -2.94 -7.96 6.45
C SER A 51 -1.49 -8.40 6.32
N GLU A 52 -1.20 -9.33 5.40
CA GLU A 52 0.14 -9.84 5.12
C GLU A 52 0.93 -8.92 4.21
N ILE A 53 0.28 -8.17 3.32
CA ILE A 53 0.91 -7.19 2.44
C ILE A 53 0.28 -5.82 2.74
N VAL A 54 1.07 -4.92 3.31
CA VAL A 54 0.60 -3.58 3.73
C VAL A 54 1.17 -2.52 2.79
N LEU A 55 0.28 -1.78 2.14
CA LEU A 55 0.62 -0.76 1.16
C LEU A 55 0.03 0.57 1.64
N LEU A 56 0.81 1.44 2.29
CA LEU A 56 0.27 2.68 2.85
C LEU A 56 1.14 3.90 2.50
N GLY A 57 0.55 5.08 2.57
CA GLY A 57 1.28 6.35 2.51
C GLY A 57 1.88 6.71 3.87
N LEU A 58 2.98 7.48 3.87
CA LEU A 58 3.61 7.97 5.11
C LEU A 58 2.63 8.83 5.94
N ASP A 59 1.81 9.65 5.29
CA ASP A 59 0.77 10.44 5.98
C ASP A 59 -0.35 9.56 6.54
N GLU A 60 -0.66 8.44 5.90
CA GLU A 60 -1.61 7.46 6.40
C GLU A 60 -1.08 6.73 7.62
N ALA A 61 0.22 6.37 7.62
CA ALA A 61 0.89 5.82 8.80
C ALA A 61 0.82 6.79 9.99
N ALA A 62 1.08 8.07 9.75
CA ALA A 62 0.94 9.10 10.77
C ALA A 62 -0.50 9.22 11.30
N ALA A 63 -1.49 9.11 10.40
CA ALA A 63 -2.90 9.19 10.76
C ALA A 63 -3.41 7.98 11.56
N LEU A 64 -2.91 6.77 11.24
CA LEU A 64 -3.35 5.52 11.86
C LEU A 64 -2.56 5.16 13.11
N PHE A 65 -1.27 5.41 13.11
CA PHE A 65 -0.35 4.92 14.14
C PHE A 65 0.37 6.02 14.90
N GLY A 66 0.25 7.29 14.47
CA GLY A 66 1.00 8.42 15.04
C GLY A 66 2.50 8.39 14.72
N LEU A 67 2.92 7.58 13.75
CA LEU A 67 4.31 7.35 13.39
C LEU A 67 4.64 7.97 12.03
N ARG A 68 5.83 8.55 11.90
CA ARG A 68 6.39 9.07 10.64
C ARG A 68 7.77 8.49 10.32
N ASP A 69 8.39 7.82 11.28
CA ASP A 69 9.64 7.11 11.06
C ASP A 69 9.36 5.76 10.41
N PRO A 70 9.89 5.49 9.19
CA PRO A 70 9.64 4.24 8.49
C PRO A 70 10.07 3.00 9.27
N ASP A 71 11.20 3.06 9.99
CA ASP A 71 11.66 1.93 10.78
C ASP A 71 10.72 1.62 11.95
N ALA A 72 10.22 2.64 12.64
CA ALA A 72 9.24 2.45 13.70
C ALA A 72 7.90 1.90 13.16
N ILE A 73 7.50 2.29 11.93
CA ILE A 73 6.31 1.75 11.26
C ILE A 73 6.52 0.27 10.92
N PHE A 74 7.67 -0.10 10.36
CA PHE A 74 8.02 -1.49 10.08
C PHE A 74 8.03 -2.34 11.35
N ASP A 75 8.69 -1.86 12.41
CA ASP A 75 8.73 -2.57 13.70
C ASP A 75 7.32 -2.85 14.23
N LEU A 76 6.42 -1.86 14.17
CA LEU A 76 5.05 -2.03 14.59
C LEU A 76 4.31 -3.08 13.76
N LEU A 77 4.39 -2.97 12.42
CA LEU A 77 3.63 -3.84 11.51
C LEU A 77 4.13 -5.30 11.55
N PHE A 78 5.44 -5.52 11.71
CA PHE A 78 6.01 -6.86 11.79
C PHE A 78 5.87 -7.50 13.18
N ARG A 79 5.85 -6.69 14.27
CA ARG A 79 5.72 -7.19 15.63
C ARG A 79 4.28 -7.40 16.05
N ASP A 80 3.43 -6.40 15.79
CA ASP A 80 2.06 -6.33 16.31
C ASP A 80 1.03 -6.74 15.25
N GLY A 81 1.44 -6.89 13.99
CA GLY A 81 0.59 -7.26 12.86
C GLY A 81 0.97 -8.60 12.22
N CYS A 82 0.28 -8.90 11.11
CA CYS A 82 0.51 -10.09 10.29
C CYS A 82 1.44 -9.83 9.10
N ALA A 83 2.02 -8.63 8.96
CA ALA A 83 2.75 -8.22 7.79
C ALA A 83 3.92 -9.16 7.46
N GLN A 84 4.05 -9.49 6.19
CA GLN A 84 5.20 -10.16 5.59
C GLN A 84 5.93 -9.20 4.64
N TYR A 85 5.18 -8.33 3.98
CA TYR A 85 5.71 -7.29 3.09
C TYR A 85 5.04 -5.96 3.40
N VAL A 86 5.83 -4.90 3.43
CA VAL A 86 5.34 -3.54 3.67
C VAL A 86 5.94 -2.59 2.65
N ALA A 87 5.12 -1.73 2.07
CA ALA A 87 5.57 -0.58 1.30
C ALA A 87 4.97 0.70 1.89
N ILE A 88 5.82 1.70 2.16
CA ILE A 88 5.44 3.02 2.66
C ILE A 88 5.75 4.03 1.54
N LYS A 89 4.70 4.58 0.94
CA LYS A 89 4.77 5.54 -0.17
C LYS A 89 4.92 6.96 0.35
N ASP A 90 5.82 7.75 -0.25
CA ASP A 90 6.03 9.18 0.08
C ASP A 90 6.04 10.07 -1.19
N GLY A 91 5.18 9.74 -2.14
CA GLY A 91 5.01 10.51 -3.37
C GLY A 91 6.31 10.77 -4.10
N GLY A 92 6.61 12.04 -4.38
CA GLY A 92 7.83 12.47 -5.06
C GLY A 92 9.14 12.24 -4.30
N ASN A 93 9.10 11.82 -3.03
CA ASN A 93 10.27 11.48 -2.23
C ASN A 93 10.64 9.98 -2.32
N GLY A 94 9.85 9.19 -3.06
CA GLY A 94 10.05 7.76 -3.26
C GLY A 94 9.24 6.90 -2.29
N ALA A 95 9.80 5.78 -1.87
CA ALA A 95 9.13 4.84 -0.98
C ALA A 95 10.14 4.11 -0.09
N TRP A 96 9.67 3.50 0.97
CA TRP A 96 10.41 2.51 1.75
C TRP A 96 9.71 1.17 1.60
N VAL A 97 10.49 0.11 1.44
CA VAL A 97 9.97 -1.24 1.34
C VAL A 97 10.67 -2.16 2.34
N ALA A 98 9.92 -3.11 2.87
CA ALA A 98 10.49 -4.05 3.82
C ALA A 98 9.82 -5.42 3.74
N ASP A 99 10.61 -6.45 4.04
CA ASP A 99 10.16 -7.73 4.54
C ASP A 99 10.78 -7.99 5.93
N LYS A 100 10.69 -9.20 6.45
CA LYS A 100 11.23 -9.54 7.78
C LYS A 100 12.76 -9.47 7.88
N THR A 101 13.46 -9.40 6.77
CA THR A 101 14.93 -9.47 6.68
C THR A 101 15.57 -8.24 6.06
N THR A 102 14.82 -7.51 5.27
CA THR A 102 15.32 -6.42 4.43
C THR A 102 14.48 -5.16 4.65
N ARG A 103 15.14 -4.01 4.75
CA ARG A 103 14.51 -2.68 4.74
C ARG A 103 15.31 -1.80 3.79
N GLU A 104 14.64 -1.15 2.85
CA GLU A 104 15.31 -0.34 1.84
C GLU A 104 14.51 0.92 1.52
N LYS A 105 15.21 2.04 1.40
CA LYS A 105 14.66 3.29 0.86
C LYS A 105 14.87 3.34 -0.64
N LEU A 106 13.81 3.46 -1.40
CA LEU A 106 13.82 3.58 -2.84
C LEU A 106 13.68 5.05 -3.26
N PRO A 107 14.56 5.57 -4.12
CA PRO A 107 14.36 6.88 -4.70
C PRO A 107 13.13 6.88 -5.62
N PRO A 108 12.53 8.06 -5.87
CA PRO A 108 11.47 8.16 -6.85
C PRO A 108 12.02 7.82 -8.25
N TYR A 109 11.21 7.16 -9.07
CA TYR A 109 11.56 6.95 -10.47
C TYR A 109 11.47 8.29 -11.24
N PRO A 110 12.50 8.67 -12.02
CA PRO A 110 12.50 9.94 -12.72
C PRO A 110 11.37 10.02 -13.75
N CYS A 111 10.47 10.97 -13.56
CA CYS A 111 9.35 11.21 -14.49
C CYS A 111 8.98 12.71 -14.50
N LYS A 112 8.16 13.10 -15.45
CA LYS A 112 7.52 14.44 -15.51
C LYS A 112 6.03 14.23 -15.27
N PRO A 113 5.55 14.33 -14.03
CA PRO A 113 4.15 14.07 -13.73
C PRO A 113 3.24 15.11 -14.42
N ILE A 114 2.19 14.63 -15.06
CA ILE A 114 1.11 15.44 -15.65
C ILE A 114 -0.10 15.38 -14.71
N GLU A 115 -0.46 14.18 -14.25
CA GLU A 115 -1.59 13.94 -13.37
C GLU A 115 -1.17 12.96 -12.26
N PRO A 116 -1.26 13.32 -10.96
CA PRO A 116 -0.84 12.42 -9.88
C PRO A 116 -1.88 11.33 -9.54
N ILE A 117 -3.07 11.39 -10.13
CA ILE A 117 -4.12 10.38 -9.91
C ILE A 117 -3.64 9.03 -10.43
N GLY A 118 -3.99 7.95 -9.72
CA GLY A 118 -3.57 6.60 -10.10
C GLY A 118 -2.14 6.20 -9.71
N ALA A 119 -1.26 7.14 -9.33
CA ALA A 119 0.13 6.84 -8.97
C ALA A 119 0.26 5.82 -7.83
N GLY A 120 -0.58 5.94 -6.80
CA GLY A 120 -0.61 5.01 -5.66
C GLY A 120 -1.05 3.61 -6.07
N ASP A 121 -2.08 3.53 -6.89
CA ASP A 121 -2.62 2.26 -7.40
C ASP A 121 -1.64 1.61 -8.39
N GLY A 122 -0.98 2.40 -9.23
CA GLY A 122 0.11 1.94 -10.10
C GLY A 122 1.28 1.38 -9.31
N PHE A 123 1.71 2.08 -8.23
CA PHE A 123 2.73 1.55 -7.33
C PHE A 123 2.30 0.21 -6.72
N ASN A 124 1.09 0.14 -6.21
CA ASN A 124 0.55 -1.07 -5.60
C ASN A 124 0.52 -2.23 -6.61
N ALA A 125 0.08 -1.99 -7.84
CA ALA A 125 0.03 -2.99 -8.90
C ALA A 125 1.43 -3.54 -9.23
N GLY A 126 2.42 -2.67 -9.44
CA GLY A 126 3.80 -3.06 -9.73
C GLY A 126 4.45 -3.82 -8.56
N PHE A 127 4.24 -3.36 -7.32
CA PHE A 127 4.75 -4.02 -6.13
C PHE A 127 4.16 -5.43 -5.98
N LEU A 128 2.84 -5.56 -6.06
CA LEU A 128 2.14 -6.84 -5.97
C LEU A 128 2.56 -7.79 -7.09
N ALA A 129 2.71 -7.30 -8.32
CA ALA A 129 3.20 -8.11 -9.44
C ALA A 129 4.59 -8.68 -9.15
N GLY A 130 5.50 -7.86 -8.59
CA GLY A 130 6.83 -8.30 -8.18
C GLY A 130 6.78 -9.41 -7.12
N ILE A 131 6.00 -9.21 -6.06
CA ILE A 131 5.83 -10.21 -4.99
C ILE A 131 5.24 -11.52 -5.54
N LEU A 132 4.21 -11.45 -6.38
CA LEU A 132 3.56 -12.63 -6.99
C LEU A 132 4.49 -13.38 -7.95
N GLN A 133 5.47 -12.69 -8.56
CA GLN A 133 6.52 -13.30 -9.37
C GLN A 133 7.69 -13.87 -8.54
N GLY A 134 7.63 -13.81 -7.21
CA GLY A 134 8.69 -14.29 -6.32
C GLY A 134 9.95 -13.42 -6.34
N ARG A 135 9.84 -12.14 -6.73
CA ARG A 135 10.95 -11.19 -6.64
C ARG A 135 11.21 -10.81 -5.19
N ASP A 136 12.44 -10.41 -4.89
CA ASP A 136 12.76 -9.80 -3.59
C ASP A 136 12.00 -8.46 -3.41
N VAL A 137 11.84 -8.03 -2.15
CA VAL A 137 11.05 -6.86 -1.79
C VAL A 137 11.56 -5.56 -2.41
N VAL A 138 12.88 -5.46 -2.64
CA VAL A 138 13.51 -4.27 -3.24
C VAL A 138 13.20 -4.20 -4.73
N THR A 139 13.30 -5.33 -5.43
CA THR A 139 12.92 -5.43 -6.85
C THR A 139 11.42 -5.17 -7.03
N ALA A 140 10.57 -5.76 -6.21
CA ALA A 140 9.12 -5.49 -6.20
C ALA A 140 8.83 -4.00 -5.97
N GLY A 141 9.52 -3.37 -5.03
CA GLY A 141 9.40 -1.94 -4.77
C GLY A 141 9.82 -1.06 -5.95
N ARG A 142 10.89 -1.42 -6.65
CA ARG A 142 11.30 -0.72 -7.89
C ARG A 142 10.25 -0.85 -8.99
N MET A 143 9.67 -2.03 -9.19
CA MET A 143 8.55 -2.22 -10.11
C MET A 143 7.37 -1.32 -9.74
N GLY A 144 7.02 -1.24 -8.45
CA GLY A 144 6.01 -0.31 -7.95
C GLY A 144 6.34 1.15 -8.24
N ALA A 145 7.58 1.59 -7.97
CA ALA A 145 8.01 2.97 -8.24
C ALA A 145 7.94 3.33 -9.72
N ILE A 146 8.31 2.41 -10.62
CA ILE A 146 8.21 2.59 -12.07
C ILE A 146 6.74 2.70 -12.48
N CYS A 147 5.90 1.75 -12.11
CA CYS A 147 4.48 1.75 -12.47
C CYS A 147 3.76 3.00 -11.96
N GLY A 148 4.01 3.39 -10.69
CA GLY A 148 3.43 4.61 -10.12
C GLY A 148 3.89 5.87 -10.84
N ALA A 149 5.16 5.96 -11.25
CA ALA A 149 5.67 7.09 -12.00
C ALA A 149 5.08 7.15 -13.42
N LEU A 150 5.00 6.02 -14.13
CA LEU A 150 4.40 5.95 -15.47
C LEU A 150 2.92 6.34 -15.45
N ALA A 151 2.17 5.91 -14.45
CA ALA A 151 0.77 6.30 -14.27
C ALA A 151 0.58 7.83 -14.25
N THR A 152 1.56 8.59 -13.75
CA THR A 152 1.47 10.05 -13.69
C THR A 152 1.75 10.77 -15.00
N GLN A 153 2.24 10.10 -16.04
CA GLN A 153 2.70 10.73 -17.27
C GLN A 153 1.61 10.92 -18.33
N THR A 154 0.40 10.41 -18.07
CA THR A 154 -0.77 10.56 -18.94
C THR A 154 -1.95 11.09 -18.13
N PRO A 155 -2.87 11.82 -18.76
CA PRO A 155 -4.17 12.11 -18.13
C PRO A 155 -4.97 10.81 -17.99
N GLY A 156 -5.68 10.65 -16.87
CA GLY A 156 -6.52 9.49 -16.58
C GLY A 156 -5.91 8.56 -15.54
N ASP A 157 -6.68 7.55 -15.13
CA ASP A 157 -6.32 6.67 -13.99
C ASP A 157 -5.47 5.45 -14.40
N VAL A 158 -5.62 4.96 -15.64
CA VAL A 158 -5.06 3.67 -16.07
C VAL A 158 -4.30 3.73 -17.41
N GLU A 159 -4.42 4.82 -18.14
CA GLU A 159 -3.86 4.97 -19.49
C GLU A 159 -2.33 4.98 -19.50
N GLY A 160 -1.71 5.32 -18.38
CA GLY A 160 -0.26 5.34 -18.20
C GLY A 160 0.33 4.05 -17.65
N TYR A 161 -0.47 3.03 -17.35
CA TYR A 161 0.06 1.80 -16.77
C TYR A 161 0.87 1.01 -17.81
N PRO A 162 2.07 0.52 -17.42
CA PRO A 162 2.90 -0.29 -18.31
C PRO A 162 2.27 -1.67 -18.53
N ASP A 163 2.52 -2.23 -19.71
CA ASP A 163 2.29 -3.65 -19.95
C ASP A 163 3.52 -4.50 -19.57
N ALA A 164 3.41 -5.83 -19.72
CA ALA A 164 4.48 -6.75 -19.34
C ALA A 164 5.75 -6.63 -20.19
N ALA A 165 5.71 -5.90 -21.31
CA ALA A 165 6.86 -5.68 -22.20
C ALA A 165 7.62 -4.39 -21.88
N GLN A 166 7.02 -3.49 -21.15
CA GLN A 166 7.59 -2.22 -20.69
C GLN A 166 8.27 -2.36 -19.32
#